data_6eefd97f764dd5e217109f48f9adf071
#
_entry.id   6eefd97f764dd5e217109f48f9adf071
#
_cell.length_a   1.000
_cell.length_b   1.000
_cell.length_c   1.000
_cell.angle_alpha   90.00
_cell.angle_beta   90.00
_cell.angle_gamma   90.00
#
_symmetry.space_group_name_H-M   'P 1'
#
loop_
_entity.id
_entity.type
_entity.pdbx_description
1 polymer ?
#
loop_
_entity_poly.entity_id
_entity_poly.type
_entity_poly.pdbx_seq_one_letter_code
_entity_poly.pdbx_strand_id
1 'polypeptide(L)'
;MKIAIPTNNRLDVEEHFGHCKEFAIYDIEAKEIKNVSYITPPAHAPGVIPKFLAEEKANVIISGGMGQMAINLFKDNNIEVILGAVGSINTNLQNYIDGELISSGEACEHEHH
;
A
#
# COMPACT_ATOMS: atom_id res chain seq x y z
N MET A 1 9.80 3.73 -9.46
CA MET A 1 9.15 2.99 -8.36
C MET A 1 7.67 3.31 -8.33
N LYS A 2 6.85 2.30 -8.16
CA LYS A 2 5.40 2.49 -8.08
C LYS A 2 4.90 2.11 -6.71
N ILE A 3 4.12 3.00 -6.11
CA ILE A 3 3.58 2.83 -4.76
C ILE A 3 2.07 2.74 -4.86
N ALA A 4 1.48 1.67 -4.32
CA ALA A 4 0.04 1.46 -4.30
C ALA A 4 -0.52 1.85 -2.94
N ILE A 5 -1.62 2.60 -2.92
CA ILE A 5 -2.27 3.01 -1.68
C ILE A 5 -3.77 2.80 -1.84
N PRO A 6 -4.39 1.98 -0.97
CA PRO A 6 -5.84 1.78 -1.05
C PRO A 6 -6.57 3.03 -0.60
N THR A 7 -7.64 3.36 -1.30
CA THR A 7 -8.40 4.57 -0.97
C THR A 7 -9.85 4.44 -1.43
N ASN A 8 -10.74 5.13 -0.74
CA ASN A 8 -12.15 5.20 -1.11
C ASN A 8 -12.54 6.57 -1.62
N ASN A 9 -11.73 7.59 -1.38
CA ASN A 9 -12.07 8.96 -1.71
C ASN A 9 -10.94 9.73 -2.39
N ARG A 10 -9.84 9.03 -2.68
CA ARG A 10 -8.65 9.60 -3.32
C ARG A 10 -7.91 10.64 -2.47
N LEU A 11 -8.31 10.78 -1.21
CA LEU A 11 -7.69 11.74 -0.29
C LEU A 11 -7.04 11.04 0.89
N ASP A 12 -7.70 10.00 1.40
CA ASP A 12 -7.25 9.32 2.61
C ASP A 12 -6.92 7.86 2.34
N VAL A 13 -6.00 7.33 3.12
CA VAL A 13 -5.64 5.92 3.08
C VAL A 13 -6.80 5.10 3.65
N GLU A 14 -7.21 4.07 2.92
CA GLU A 14 -8.19 3.13 3.46
C GLU A 14 -7.45 2.10 4.31
N GLU A 15 -7.94 1.86 5.54
CA GLU A 15 -7.27 0.96 6.46
C GLU A 15 -7.22 -0.47 5.98
N HIS A 16 -8.29 -0.91 5.31
CA HIS A 16 -8.41 -2.30 4.92
C HIS A 16 -8.28 -2.42 3.40
N PHE A 17 -7.11 -2.83 2.95
CA PHE A 17 -6.82 -2.87 1.53
C PHE A 17 -7.79 -3.75 0.74
N GLY A 18 -8.41 -4.71 1.38
CA GLY A 18 -9.36 -5.60 0.72
C GLY A 18 -10.74 -5.00 0.53
N HIS A 19 -11.00 -3.83 1.08
CA HIS A 19 -12.30 -3.20 1.01
C HIS A 19 -12.27 -1.84 0.34
N CYS A 20 -11.16 -1.50 -0.30
CA CYS A 20 -11.03 -0.20 -0.94
C CYS A 20 -11.75 -0.18 -2.28
N LYS A 21 -12.20 1.00 -2.69
CA LYS A 21 -12.81 1.18 -4.00
C LYS A 21 -11.77 1.25 -5.10
N GLU A 22 -10.63 1.84 -4.79
CA GLU A 22 -9.55 2.02 -5.77
C GLU A 22 -8.21 1.91 -5.09
N PHE A 23 -7.20 1.62 -5.90
CA PHE A 23 -5.82 1.83 -5.49
C PHE A 23 -5.27 3.02 -6.24
N ALA A 24 -4.67 3.96 -5.51
CA ALA A 24 -3.90 5.03 -6.12
C ALA A 24 -2.51 4.48 -6.40
N ILE A 25 -2.07 4.58 -7.64
CA ILE A 25 -0.74 4.11 -8.04
C ILE A 25 0.10 5.33 -8.35
N TYR A 26 1.11 5.57 -7.52
CA TYR A 26 2.01 6.72 -7.67
C TYR A 26 3.31 6.27 -8.28
N ASP A 27 3.73 6.94 -9.34
CA ASP A 27 5.01 6.69 -9.98
C ASP A 27 6.02 7.70 -9.43
N ILE A 28 7.04 7.20 -8.74
CA ILE A 28 8.01 8.04 -8.05
C ILE A 28 9.38 7.86 -8.70
N GLU A 29 10.03 8.98 -9.04
CA GLU A 29 11.41 8.96 -9.54
C GLU A 29 12.16 10.12 -8.91
N ALA A 30 13.37 9.82 -8.44
CA ALA A 30 14.23 10.83 -7.82
C ALA A 30 13.50 11.60 -6.71
N LYS A 31 12.71 10.87 -5.92
CA LYS A 31 11.95 11.42 -4.78
C LYS A 31 10.86 12.39 -5.20
N GLU A 32 10.43 12.33 -6.47
CA GLU A 32 9.36 13.17 -6.95
C GLU A 32 8.23 12.34 -7.52
N ILE A 33 7.01 12.80 -7.32
CA ILE A 33 5.84 12.15 -7.89
C ILE A 33 5.76 12.55 -9.36
N LYS A 34 5.88 11.57 -10.25
CA LYS A 34 5.83 11.83 -11.68
C LYS A 34 4.44 11.62 -12.25
N ASN A 35 3.67 10.73 -11.66
CA ASN A 35 2.36 10.40 -12.19
C ASN A 35 1.53 9.74 -11.10
N VAL A 36 0.20 9.83 -11.24
CA VAL A 36 -0.71 9.08 -10.38
C VAL A 36 -1.85 8.56 -11.24
N SER A 37 -2.22 7.31 -11.00
CA SER A 37 -3.40 6.73 -11.64
C SER A 37 -4.23 6.03 -10.57
N TYR A 38 -5.51 5.85 -10.85
CA TYR A 38 -6.42 5.20 -9.91
C TYR A 38 -7.01 4.01 -10.61
N ILE A 39 -6.85 2.84 -10.00
CA ILE A 39 -7.31 1.60 -10.61
C ILE A 39 -8.28 0.90 -9.69
N THR A 40 -9.28 0.24 -10.29
CA THR A 40 -10.28 -0.49 -9.55
C THR A 40 -9.80 -1.94 -9.40
N PRO A 41 -9.69 -2.43 -8.17
CA PRO A 41 -9.24 -3.81 -7.98
C PRO A 41 -10.32 -4.80 -8.40
N PRO A 42 -9.92 -6.03 -8.72
CA PRO A 42 -10.91 -7.09 -8.98
C PRO A 42 -11.62 -7.48 -7.68
N ALA A 43 -12.63 -8.31 -7.80
CA ALA A 43 -13.34 -8.79 -6.64
C ALA A 43 -12.37 -9.43 -5.66
N HIS A 44 -12.55 -9.13 -4.38
CA HIS A 44 -11.64 -9.60 -3.36
C HIS A 44 -11.72 -11.11 -3.20
N ALA A 45 -10.58 -11.75 -3.21
CA ALA A 45 -10.42 -13.17 -2.90
C ALA A 45 -8.99 -13.38 -2.44
N PRO A 46 -8.72 -14.44 -1.69
CA PRO A 46 -7.35 -14.65 -1.19
C PRO A 46 -6.34 -14.68 -2.32
N GLY A 47 -5.29 -13.88 -2.17
CA GLY A 47 -4.19 -13.83 -3.14
C GLY A 47 -4.45 -13.02 -4.40
N VAL A 48 -5.67 -12.55 -4.61
CA VAL A 48 -6.01 -11.84 -5.85
C VAL A 48 -5.37 -10.45 -5.88
N ILE A 49 -5.48 -9.69 -4.77
CA ILE A 49 -4.98 -8.33 -4.74
C ILE A 49 -3.45 -8.27 -4.85
N PRO A 50 -2.68 -9.09 -4.12
CA PRO A 50 -1.23 -9.08 -4.31
C PRO A 50 -0.82 -9.37 -5.75
N LYS A 51 -1.48 -10.32 -6.40
CA LYS A 51 -1.16 -10.64 -7.78
C LYS A 51 -1.55 -9.50 -8.72
N PHE A 52 -2.74 -8.91 -8.48
CA PHE A 52 -3.22 -7.79 -9.28
C PHE A 52 -2.23 -6.62 -9.22
N LEU A 53 -1.78 -6.26 -8.03
CA LEU A 53 -0.85 -5.16 -7.88
C LEU A 53 0.53 -5.50 -8.45
N ALA A 54 0.94 -6.76 -8.38
CA ALA A 54 2.17 -7.17 -9.02
C ALA A 54 2.09 -7.01 -10.54
N GLU A 55 0.93 -7.32 -11.12
CA GLU A 55 0.73 -7.14 -12.56
C GLU A 55 0.72 -5.66 -12.94
N GLU A 56 0.31 -4.80 -12.02
CA GLU A 56 0.39 -3.36 -12.21
C GLU A 56 1.78 -2.81 -11.92
N LYS A 57 2.72 -3.68 -11.58
CA LYS A 57 4.12 -3.36 -11.34
C LYS A 57 4.34 -2.50 -10.10
N ALA A 58 3.47 -2.66 -9.11
CA ALA A 58 3.66 -1.98 -7.83
C ALA A 58 4.88 -2.56 -7.13
N ASN A 59 5.67 -1.69 -6.53
CA ASN A 59 6.85 -2.08 -5.76
C ASN A 59 6.56 -2.05 -4.26
N VAL A 60 5.62 -1.20 -3.84
CA VAL A 60 5.34 -0.96 -2.43
C VAL A 60 3.83 -0.79 -2.27
N ILE A 61 3.28 -1.30 -1.17
CA ILE A 61 1.92 -0.97 -0.76
C ILE A 61 1.98 -0.29 0.59
N ILE A 62 1.26 0.84 0.73
CA ILE A 62 1.15 1.56 1.99
C ILE A 62 -0.30 1.45 2.45
N SER A 63 -0.52 0.87 3.63
CA SER A 63 -1.86 0.60 4.12
C SER A 63 -1.91 0.77 5.63
N GLY A 64 -3.12 0.75 6.19
CA GLY A 64 -3.30 0.86 7.63
C GLY A 64 -2.95 -0.41 8.35
N GLY A 65 -3.59 -1.50 7.98
CA GLY A 65 -3.35 -2.78 8.63
C GLY A 65 -3.50 -3.93 7.66
N MET A 66 -2.95 -5.08 8.05
CA MET A 66 -2.95 -6.23 7.16
C MET A 66 -2.63 -7.48 7.98
N GLY A 67 -3.28 -8.59 7.66
CA GLY A 67 -2.97 -9.85 8.33
C GLY A 67 -1.68 -10.46 7.80
N GLN A 68 -1.14 -11.39 8.55
CA GLN A 68 0.15 -12.00 8.20
C GLN A 68 0.10 -12.72 6.87
N MET A 69 -1.00 -13.41 6.57
CA MET A 69 -1.11 -14.13 5.30
C MET A 69 -1.02 -13.18 4.12
N ALA A 70 -1.70 -12.03 4.21
CA ALA A 70 -1.66 -11.05 3.14
C ALA A 70 -0.25 -10.47 2.99
N ILE A 71 0.40 -10.17 4.10
CA ILE A 71 1.78 -9.66 4.08
C ILE A 71 2.68 -10.65 3.34
N ASN A 72 2.56 -11.94 3.66
CA ASN A 72 3.37 -12.96 3.02
C ASN A 72 3.10 -13.02 1.52
N LEU A 73 1.84 -12.90 1.12
CA LEU A 73 1.48 -12.95 -0.29
C LEU A 73 2.04 -11.74 -1.05
N PHE A 74 2.02 -10.55 -0.44
CA PHE A 74 2.64 -9.40 -1.06
C PHE A 74 4.16 -9.60 -1.20
N LYS A 75 4.80 -10.12 -0.16
CA LYS A 75 6.24 -10.36 -0.21
C LYS A 75 6.59 -11.40 -1.28
N ASP A 76 5.74 -12.42 -1.42
CA ASP A 76 5.94 -13.43 -2.45
C ASP A 76 5.87 -12.84 -3.85
N ASN A 77 5.18 -11.71 -3.99
CA ASN A 77 5.08 -10.99 -5.25
C ASN A 77 6.07 -9.83 -5.35
N ASN A 78 7.04 -9.80 -4.44
CA ASN A 78 8.11 -8.80 -4.42
C ASN A 78 7.57 -7.39 -4.18
N ILE A 79 6.53 -7.28 -3.37
CA ILE A 79 5.94 -5.98 -3.02
C ILE A 79 6.24 -5.73 -1.55
N GLU A 80 6.91 -4.62 -1.26
CA GLU A 80 7.20 -4.20 0.10
C GLU A 80 5.91 -3.71 0.76
N VAL A 81 5.71 -4.07 2.04
CA VAL A 81 4.50 -3.71 2.77
C VAL A 81 4.84 -2.70 3.85
N ILE A 82 4.17 -1.55 3.83
CA ILE A 82 4.31 -0.52 4.86
C ILE A 82 2.96 -0.40 5.55
N LEU A 83 2.93 -0.63 6.85
CA LEU A 83 1.70 -0.62 7.64
C LEU A 83 1.67 0.56 8.60
N GLY A 84 0.49 0.82 9.14
CA GLY A 84 0.30 1.88 10.12
C GLY A 84 -0.03 3.23 9.54
N ALA A 85 -0.29 3.30 8.24
CA ALA A 85 -0.63 4.57 7.60
C ALA A 85 -2.08 4.93 7.97
N VAL A 86 -2.28 6.18 8.37
CA VAL A 86 -3.62 6.69 8.67
C VAL A 86 -3.72 8.10 8.11
N GLY A 87 -4.93 8.49 7.73
CA GLY A 87 -5.20 9.84 7.28
C GLY A 87 -4.81 10.08 5.85
N SER A 88 -4.24 11.24 5.59
CA SER A 88 -4.01 11.75 4.23
C SER A 88 -3.03 10.91 3.43
N ILE A 89 -3.40 10.61 2.19
CA ILE A 89 -2.50 9.94 1.25
C ILE A 89 -1.26 10.78 1.04
N ASN A 90 -1.44 12.09 0.83
CA ASN A 90 -0.30 12.97 0.54
C ASN A 90 0.70 12.98 1.67
N THR A 91 0.23 13.07 2.91
CA THR A 91 1.13 13.07 4.07
C THR A 91 1.89 11.76 4.17
N ASN A 92 1.19 10.64 4.05
CA ASN A 92 1.84 9.34 4.17
C ASN A 92 2.81 9.09 3.03
N LEU A 93 2.43 9.47 1.83
CA LEU A 93 3.29 9.30 0.66
C LEU A 93 4.56 10.14 0.79
N GLN A 94 4.41 11.41 1.21
CA GLN A 94 5.57 12.28 1.37
C GLN A 94 6.50 11.77 2.46
N ASN A 95 5.94 11.29 3.57
CA ASN A 95 6.76 10.72 4.64
C ASN A 95 7.54 9.51 4.16
N TYR A 96 6.92 8.67 3.34
CA TYR A 96 7.61 7.52 2.79
C TYR A 96 8.76 7.96 1.87
N ILE A 97 8.47 8.92 0.99
CA ILE A 97 9.47 9.44 0.04
C ILE A 97 10.66 10.04 0.82
N ASP A 98 10.39 10.73 1.92
CA ASP A 98 11.42 11.35 2.72
C ASP A 98 12.14 10.35 3.63
N GLY A 99 11.71 9.10 3.63
CA GLY A 99 12.34 8.07 4.45
C GLY A 99 11.89 8.08 5.89
N GLU A 100 10.81 8.79 6.21
CA GLU A 100 10.34 8.92 7.59
C GLU A 100 9.21 7.97 7.93
N LEU A 101 8.55 7.40 6.93
CA LEU A 101 7.45 6.47 7.17
C LEU A 101 8.01 5.06 7.18
N ILE A 102 7.99 4.42 8.33
CA ILE A 102 8.40 3.04 8.44
C ILE A 102 7.21 2.24 8.93
N SER A 103 7.19 0.96 8.60
CA SER A 103 6.10 0.10 8.99
C SER A 103 6.03 0.05 10.52
N SER A 104 4.89 0.46 11.09
CA SER A 104 4.72 0.45 12.51
C SER A 104 4.14 -0.87 12.98
N GLY A 105 3.60 -1.64 12.06
CA GLY A 105 2.96 -2.89 12.42
C GLY A 105 3.69 -4.06 11.81
N GLU A 106 4.25 -4.91 12.64
CA GLU A 106 4.79 -6.11 12.13
C GLU A 106 3.70 -7.12 12.17
N ALA A 107 2.84 -7.08 11.20
CA ALA A 107 1.72 -7.97 11.12
C ALA A 107 0.80 -7.81 12.31
N CYS A 108 0.70 -6.61 12.84
CA CYS A 108 -0.21 -6.35 13.96
C CYS A 108 0.15 -7.11 15.21
N GLU A 109 1.41 -7.37 15.39
CA GLU A 109 1.80 -8.00 16.61
C GLU A 109 2.58 -7.10 17.48
N HIS A 110 2.98 -7.16 17.92
CA HIS A 110 3.52 -6.53 18.52
C HIS A 110 4.31 -6.75 19.32
N GLU A 111 5.10 -6.66 19.11
CA GLU A 111 5.78 -6.95 19.59
C GLU A 111 6.41 -6.55 20.17
N HIS A 112 6.83 -6.47 20.51
CA HIS A 112 7.38 -6.21 20.86
C HIS A 112 7.95 -5.92 21.42
N HIS A 113 8.27 -5.81 21.49
CA HIS A 113 8.87 -5.67 21.98
C HIS A 113 9.21 -5.45 22.54
#